data_f007e733b573b947351b49c7b20eb4e0
#
_entry.id   f007e733b573b947351b49c7b20eb4e0
#
_cell.length_a   1.000
_cell.length_b   1.000
_cell.length_c   1.000
_cell.angle_alpha   90.00
_cell.angle_beta   90.00
_cell.angle_gamma   90.00
#
_symmetry.space_group_name_H-M   'P 1'
#
loop_
_entity.id
_entity.type
_entity.pdbx_description
1 polymer ?
#
loop_
_entity_poly.entity_id
_entity_poly.type
_entity_poly.pdbx_seq_one_letter_code
_entity_poly.pdbx_strand_id
1 'polypeptide(L)'
;MQKTKCYLAALVSAVLLVTGILAGCGQSKKDDHLTVYLWENRLMKNIAPYIHEQFPDQDIEFIIGNNDTDLYSYFKEHGELPDIMTVRRFSGTDAQDLQPYLMDFASYDVVSKYYSYAVEYYKDTDGEIQWLPICAIPQTIIANKTLFAQYGIKVPENYEEYVQVCQQFYDKGIKPYSMDLAEDWSNQEIIQAAAIGEFTSLDGIDWRNKAETSAGEIKFDDVLWKRIFSETSQFLKDSHFSKEDINVNSNTGTQMFVEGKSAMFHGQPTDMQKLQDQMDAELIRIPYFSQTSDSSFVYMFPSLNIAFNKELEKNQEKLDTALDVLDCMISEQGQKLIADGSGVISLNTDVPSMMQNVPGLEEEIKDNSIYIRYSAQKSFDASLEAVHGLLSGKMDEMQAYNAFRSAMNSKDSKEKSTVNFENEYSISLNDKSGRDAASSILTTIREENDAQLALTPYYYYTSSIYKGECTSSRVGLMTAKNSDTPLYLVKINGEQVYELVKKYLTEADENFYVTTKYELPIASGMKIIVKNKENGFSLKDITINDKKIDTEKEYSILLTDTTKSILKKINPKCAIEQIGDTTLSSAWIAAMSNGQQPSAPEDYIEVEK
;
A
#
# COMPACT_ATOMS: atom_id res chain seq x y z
N MET A 1 -36.22 -52.79 51.32
CA MET A 1 -34.93 -52.04 51.24
C MET A 1 -34.14 -52.30 49.96
N GLN A 2 -34.33 -53.35 49.20
CA GLN A 2 -33.57 -53.63 47.97
C GLN A 2 -34.09 -52.89 46.71
N LYS A 3 -35.40 -52.61 46.63
CA LYS A 3 -36.00 -51.89 45.50
C LYS A 3 -35.65 -50.35 45.44
N THR A 4 -35.45 -49.74 46.61
CA THR A 4 -35.11 -48.31 46.70
C THR A 4 -33.65 -48.02 46.30
N LYS A 5 -32.74 -49.00 46.46
CA LYS A 5 -31.36 -48.87 46.06
C LYS A 5 -31.18 -48.98 44.54
N CYS A 6 -32.04 -49.73 43.83
CA CYS A 6 -32.02 -49.81 42.36
C CYS A 6 -32.51 -48.53 41.68
N TYR A 7 -33.47 -47.82 42.23
CA TYR A 7 -33.97 -46.56 41.72
C TYR A 7 -32.95 -45.39 41.89
N LEU A 8 -32.24 -45.44 43.06
CA LEU A 8 -31.20 -44.42 43.29
C LEU A 8 -29.99 -44.60 42.36
N ALA A 9 -29.59 -45.83 42.06
CA ALA A 9 -28.52 -46.12 41.12
C ALA A 9 -28.90 -45.78 39.68
N ALA A 10 -30.16 -46.00 39.26
CA ALA A 10 -30.66 -45.63 37.95
C ALA A 10 -30.77 -44.09 37.77
N LEU A 11 -31.16 -43.37 38.85
CA LEU A 11 -31.22 -41.91 38.81
C LEU A 11 -29.82 -41.27 38.77
N VAL A 12 -28.84 -41.79 39.49
CA VAL A 12 -27.45 -41.30 39.46
C VAL A 12 -26.80 -41.63 38.13
N SER A 13 -27.08 -42.78 37.51
CA SER A 13 -26.60 -43.12 36.18
C SER A 13 -27.24 -42.26 35.07
N ALA A 14 -28.52 -41.90 35.21
CA ALA A 14 -29.20 -41.01 34.29
C ALA A 14 -28.70 -39.55 34.40
N VAL A 15 -28.40 -39.08 35.62
CA VAL A 15 -27.82 -37.75 35.84
C VAL A 15 -26.37 -37.68 35.36
N LEU A 16 -25.59 -38.73 35.48
CA LEU A 16 -24.22 -38.81 34.93
C LEU A 16 -24.21 -38.94 33.40
N LEU A 17 -25.23 -39.55 32.79
CA LEU A 17 -25.38 -39.58 31.32
C LEU A 17 -25.85 -38.25 30.76
N VAL A 18 -26.68 -37.48 31.46
CA VAL A 18 -27.12 -36.15 31.03
C VAL A 18 -26.02 -35.10 31.24
N THR A 19 -25.20 -35.23 32.29
CA THR A 19 -24.03 -34.34 32.45
C THR A 19 -22.88 -34.70 31.51
N GLY A 20 -22.76 -35.96 31.05
CA GLY A 20 -21.80 -36.37 30.02
C GLY A 20 -22.18 -35.92 28.61
N ILE A 21 -23.49 -35.72 28.34
CA ILE A 21 -23.96 -35.19 27.04
C ILE A 21 -23.90 -33.66 26.98
N LEU A 22 -23.91 -32.98 28.12
CA LEU A 22 -23.73 -31.51 28.18
C LEU A 22 -22.25 -31.07 28.27
N ALA A 23 -21.33 -32.03 28.53
CA ALA A 23 -19.89 -31.79 28.48
C ALA A 23 -19.25 -32.18 27.14
N GLY A 24 -20.02 -32.67 26.17
CA GLY A 24 -19.58 -33.13 24.85
C GLY A 24 -19.95 -32.22 23.68
N CYS A 25 -20.48 -31.03 23.94
CA CYS A 25 -20.77 -30.03 22.88
C CYS A 25 -20.15 -28.68 23.22
N GLY A 26 -18.88 -28.69 23.39
CA GLY A 26 -18.02 -27.52 23.49
C GLY A 26 -16.69 -27.85 22.84
N GLN A 27 -16.67 -28.42 21.63
CA GLN A 27 -15.61 -28.12 20.70
C GLN A 27 -15.88 -26.66 20.32
N SER A 28 -15.09 -25.74 20.89
CA SER A 28 -14.84 -24.47 20.23
C SER A 28 -14.58 -24.85 18.78
N LYS A 29 -15.37 -24.34 17.81
CA LYS A 29 -14.92 -24.32 16.43
C LYS A 29 -13.50 -23.78 16.52
N LYS A 30 -12.52 -24.56 16.05
CA LYS A 30 -11.18 -24.02 15.81
C LYS A 30 -11.42 -22.79 14.97
N ASP A 31 -10.86 -21.69 15.41
CA ASP A 31 -10.88 -20.46 14.62
C ASP A 31 -9.81 -20.63 13.54
N ASP A 32 -10.23 -21.25 12.44
CA ASP A 32 -9.36 -21.51 11.28
C ASP A 32 -9.48 -20.37 10.24
N HIS A 33 -10.30 -19.36 10.54
CA HIS A 33 -10.47 -18.16 9.71
C HIS A 33 -9.20 -17.31 9.70
N LEU A 34 -8.59 -17.13 8.50
CA LEU A 34 -7.37 -16.35 8.29
C LEU A 34 -7.68 -15.01 7.62
N THR A 35 -7.31 -13.91 8.27
CA THR A 35 -7.47 -12.56 7.71
C THR A 35 -6.19 -12.04 7.09
N VAL A 36 -6.26 -11.60 5.83
CA VAL A 36 -5.13 -11.11 5.04
C VAL A 36 -5.43 -9.70 4.53
N TYR A 37 -4.70 -8.70 5.03
CA TYR A 37 -4.79 -7.33 4.55
C TYR A 37 -3.76 -7.06 3.47
N LEU A 38 -4.23 -6.80 2.25
CA LEU A 38 -3.41 -6.44 1.09
C LEU A 38 -3.47 -4.94 0.86
N TRP A 39 -2.32 -4.27 0.74
CA TRP A 39 -2.25 -2.81 0.73
C TRP A 39 -2.77 -2.12 -0.56
N GLU A 40 -2.96 -2.88 -1.65
CA GLU A 40 -3.45 -2.30 -2.90
C GLU A 40 -4.35 -3.23 -3.73
N ASN A 41 -5.14 -2.61 -4.63
CA ASN A 41 -6.08 -3.32 -5.51
C ASN A 41 -5.41 -4.34 -6.43
N ARG A 42 -4.19 -4.08 -6.92
CA ARG A 42 -3.45 -5.00 -7.79
C ARG A 42 -3.16 -6.32 -7.08
N LEU A 43 -2.81 -6.29 -5.80
CA LEU A 43 -2.61 -7.50 -4.99
C LEU A 43 -3.93 -8.24 -4.80
N MET A 44 -5.01 -7.52 -4.52
CA MET A 44 -6.36 -8.10 -4.43
C MET A 44 -6.76 -8.78 -5.73
N LYS A 45 -6.47 -8.16 -6.89
CA LYS A 45 -6.80 -8.71 -8.20
C LYS A 45 -6.02 -9.97 -8.55
N ASN A 46 -4.72 -9.96 -8.31
CA ASN A 46 -3.82 -10.96 -8.87
C ASN A 46 -3.44 -12.04 -7.85
N ILE A 47 -3.20 -11.65 -6.60
CA ILE A 47 -2.69 -12.54 -5.56
C ILE A 47 -3.83 -13.25 -4.82
N ALA A 48 -4.89 -12.55 -4.45
CA ALA A 48 -5.96 -13.17 -3.69
C ALA A 48 -6.66 -14.30 -4.48
N PRO A 49 -7.00 -14.17 -5.79
CA PRO A 49 -7.53 -15.30 -6.58
C PRO A 49 -6.57 -16.47 -6.65
N TYR A 50 -5.28 -16.18 -6.85
CA TYR A 50 -4.26 -17.22 -6.93
C TYR A 50 -4.17 -18.01 -5.63
N ILE A 51 -4.17 -17.34 -4.48
CA ILE A 51 -4.15 -18.01 -3.17
C ILE A 51 -5.42 -18.82 -2.96
N HIS A 52 -6.60 -18.30 -3.28
CA HIS A 52 -7.85 -19.08 -3.19
C HIS A 52 -7.86 -20.32 -4.09
N GLU A 53 -7.22 -20.25 -5.25
CA GLU A 53 -7.07 -21.40 -6.15
C GLU A 53 -6.15 -22.48 -5.55
N GLN A 54 -5.08 -22.06 -4.85
CA GLN A 54 -4.18 -22.98 -4.19
C GLN A 54 -4.80 -23.60 -2.91
N PHE A 55 -5.65 -22.86 -2.20
CA PHE A 55 -6.25 -23.25 -0.92
C PHE A 55 -7.80 -23.20 -0.96
N PRO A 56 -8.46 -23.99 -1.82
CA PRO A 56 -9.91 -23.88 -2.05
C PRO A 56 -10.77 -24.28 -0.83
N ASP A 57 -10.20 -25.04 0.09
CA ASP A 57 -10.88 -25.55 1.29
C ASP A 57 -10.56 -24.72 2.56
N GLN A 58 -9.67 -23.72 2.46
CA GLN A 58 -9.29 -22.86 3.58
C GLN A 58 -10.19 -21.61 3.65
N ASP A 59 -10.54 -21.21 4.87
CA ASP A 59 -11.31 -19.98 5.11
C ASP A 59 -10.36 -18.78 5.21
N ILE A 60 -10.00 -18.21 4.05
CA ILE A 60 -9.09 -17.06 3.93
C ILE A 60 -9.88 -15.84 3.47
N GLU A 61 -9.90 -14.80 4.29
CA GLU A 61 -10.51 -13.51 3.97
C GLU A 61 -9.45 -12.50 3.55
N PHE A 62 -9.60 -11.93 2.36
CA PHE A 62 -8.76 -10.84 1.88
C PHE A 62 -9.48 -9.51 2.00
N ILE A 63 -8.85 -8.56 2.67
CA ILE A 63 -9.36 -7.20 2.83
C ILE A 63 -8.32 -6.25 2.26
N ILE A 64 -8.77 -5.21 1.55
CA ILE A 64 -7.85 -4.20 1.08
C ILE A 64 -7.40 -3.35 2.27
N GLY A 65 -6.08 -3.31 2.48
CA GLY A 65 -5.46 -2.48 3.51
C GLY A 65 -5.03 -1.12 2.98
N ASN A 66 -4.44 -0.35 3.85
CA ASN A 66 -3.73 0.87 3.51
C ASN A 66 -2.23 0.62 3.60
N ASN A 67 -1.40 1.43 2.91
CA ASN A 67 0.05 1.33 3.03
C ASN A 67 0.62 2.04 4.27
N ASP A 68 -0.20 2.24 5.28
CA ASP A 68 0.14 2.95 6.51
C ASP A 68 0.09 2.00 7.71
N THR A 69 1.17 1.92 8.46
CA THR A 69 1.25 1.08 9.66
C THR A 69 0.33 1.57 10.78
N ASP A 70 -0.06 2.85 10.80
CA ASP A 70 -1.01 3.38 11.80
C ASP A 70 -2.41 2.74 11.68
N LEU A 71 -2.79 2.22 10.50
CA LEU A 71 -4.00 1.42 10.35
C LEU A 71 -3.95 0.15 11.23
N TYR A 72 -2.82 -0.55 11.23
CA TYR A 72 -2.64 -1.74 12.05
C TYR A 72 -2.52 -1.39 13.54
N SER A 73 -1.90 -0.27 13.88
CA SER A 73 -1.90 0.26 15.24
C SER A 73 -3.32 0.54 15.73
N TYR A 74 -4.17 1.08 14.86
CA TYR A 74 -5.58 1.31 15.16
C TYR A 74 -6.36 0.01 15.38
N PHE A 75 -6.17 -1.02 14.54
CA PHE A 75 -6.76 -2.36 14.76
C PHE A 75 -6.27 -3.00 16.05
N LYS A 76 -4.96 -2.92 16.34
CA LYS A 76 -4.37 -3.45 17.58
C LYS A 76 -5.01 -2.84 18.83
N GLU A 77 -5.25 -1.53 18.86
CA GLU A 77 -5.87 -0.82 19.97
C GLU A 77 -7.29 -1.34 20.27
N HIS A 78 -7.96 -1.88 19.26
CA HIS A 78 -9.31 -2.44 19.35
C HIS A 78 -9.36 -3.97 19.39
N GLY A 79 -8.20 -4.63 19.40
CA GLY A 79 -8.12 -6.11 19.50
C GLY A 79 -8.47 -6.83 18.19
N GLU A 80 -8.41 -6.12 17.06
CA GLU A 80 -8.78 -6.63 15.73
C GLU A 80 -7.58 -6.66 14.76
N LEU A 81 -6.34 -6.83 15.30
CA LEU A 81 -5.15 -6.92 14.45
C LEU A 81 -5.26 -8.13 13.51
N PRO A 82 -5.19 -7.94 12.17
CA PRO A 82 -5.31 -9.04 11.23
C PRO A 82 -4.16 -10.05 11.37
N ASP A 83 -4.39 -11.27 10.87
CA ASP A 83 -3.40 -12.34 10.93
C ASP A 83 -2.19 -12.05 10.05
N ILE A 84 -2.42 -11.55 8.83
CA ILE A 84 -1.39 -11.17 7.87
C ILE A 84 -1.61 -9.72 7.48
N MET A 85 -0.55 -8.93 7.60
CA MET A 85 -0.53 -7.50 7.26
C MET A 85 0.46 -7.24 6.14
N THR A 86 0.09 -6.40 5.18
CA THR A 86 1.02 -5.92 4.14
C THR A 86 1.05 -4.41 4.08
N VAL A 87 2.22 -3.85 3.77
CA VAL A 87 2.42 -2.42 3.56
C VAL A 87 3.34 -2.18 2.38
N ARG A 88 3.17 -1.06 1.71
CA ARG A 88 4.11 -0.64 0.65
C ARG A 88 5.38 -0.08 1.25
N ARG A 89 5.23 0.82 2.21
CA ARG A 89 6.33 1.49 2.89
C ARG A 89 6.46 0.89 4.27
N PHE A 90 7.69 0.63 4.67
CA PHE A 90 8.01 0.14 5.99
C PHE A 90 9.18 0.94 6.57
N SER A 91 9.05 1.24 7.84
CA SER A 91 10.14 1.69 8.69
C SER A 91 9.93 1.07 10.07
N GLY A 92 10.99 0.53 10.66
CA GLY A 92 10.96 0.04 12.03
C GLY A 92 10.47 1.12 13.00
N THR A 93 10.84 2.38 12.76
CA THR A 93 10.39 3.52 13.57
C THR A 93 8.88 3.73 13.50
N ASP A 94 8.29 3.60 12.30
CA ASP A 94 6.84 3.80 12.12
C ASP A 94 6.01 2.64 12.69
N ALA A 95 6.62 1.47 12.82
CA ALA A 95 5.95 0.24 13.28
C ALA A 95 6.31 -0.19 14.71
N GLN A 96 7.04 0.61 15.48
CA GLN A 96 7.54 0.23 16.81
C GLN A 96 6.47 -0.19 17.81
N ASP A 97 5.32 0.43 17.77
CA ASP A 97 4.21 0.10 18.67
C ASP A 97 3.52 -1.23 18.32
N LEU A 98 3.77 -1.77 17.11
CA LEU A 98 3.31 -3.08 16.66
C LEU A 98 4.27 -4.21 17.06
N GLN A 99 5.55 -3.95 17.24
CA GLN A 99 6.58 -4.98 17.48
C GLN A 99 6.18 -6.05 18.51
N PRO A 100 5.60 -5.73 19.68
CA PRO A 100 5.22 -6.74 20.68
C PRO A 100 4.14 -7.71 20.21
N TYR A 101 3.42 -7.37 19.15
CA TYR A 101 2.29 -8.11 18.59
C TYR A 101 2.63 -8.87 17.30
N LEU A 102 3.85 -8.69 16.80
CA LEU A 102 4.30 -9.32 15.56
C LEU A 102 5.10 -10.60 15.85
N MET A 103 4.96 -11.56 14.94
CA MET A 103 5.71 -12.82 14.98
C MET A 103 7.16 -12.57 14.53
N ASP A 104 8.11 -13.25 15.19
CA ASP A 104 9.51 -13.26 14.77
C ASP A 104 9.76 -14.39 13.75
N PHE A 105 10.13 -14.02 12.54
CA PHE A 105 10.45 -14.97 11.47
C PHE A 105 11.87 -15.55 11.55
N ALA A 106 12.76 -15.05 12.42
CA ALA A 106 14.18 -15.41 12.41
C ALA A 106 14.46 -16.93 12.52
N SER A 107 13.55 -17.67 13.15
CA SER A 107 13.66 -19.13 13.32
C SER A 107 12.90 -19.95 12.26
N TYR A 108 12.20 -19.30 11.33
CA TYR A 108 11.41 -19.99 10.31
C TYR A 108 12.17 -20.18 9.01
N ASP A 109 11.96 -21.33 8.36
CA ASP A 109 12.66 -21.71 7.13
C ASP A 109 12.47 -20.71 5.99
N VAL A 110 11.38 -19.96 5.97
CA VAL A 110 11.10 -18.95 4.95
C VAL A 110 12.20 -17.90 4.83
N VAL A 111 12.88 -17.54 5.92
CA VAL A 111 13.98 -16.56 5.92
C VAL A 111 15.15 -17.03 5.05
N SER A 112 15.42 -18.33 5.01
CA SER A 112 16.50 -18.92 4.21
C SER A 112 16.28 -18.79 2.70
N LYS A 113 15.06 -18.51 2.25
CA LYS A 113 14.71 -18.29 0.84
C LYS A 113 15.09 -16.91 0.33
N TYR A 114 15.47 -15.99 1.20
CA TYR A 114 15.79 -14.61 0.84
C TYR A 114 17.29 -14.39 0.63
N TYR A 115 17.63 -13.42 -0.21
CA TYR A 115 18.99 -12.88 -0.24
C TYR A 115 19.34 -12.26 1.11
N SER A 116 20.55 -12.51 1.61
CA SER A 116 20.96 -12.05 2.95
C SER A 116 20.85 -10.53 3.13
N TYR A 117 21.22 -9.73 2.12
CA TYR A 117 21.10 -8.28 2.18
C TYR A 117 19.67 -7.80 2.40
N ALA A 118 18.66 -8.56 1.93
CA ALA A 118 17.25 -8.20 2.05
C ALA A 118 16.74 -8.40 3.48
N VAL A 119 17.13 -9.49 4.14
CA VAL A 119 16.64 -9.81 5.50
C VAL A 119 17.49 -9.15 6.59
N GLU A 120 18.78 -8.96 6.38
CA GLU A 120 19.65 -8.25 7.35
C GLU A 120 19.17 -6.81 7.60
N TYR A 121 18.57 -6.17 6.60
CA TYR A 121 17.95 -4.85 6.74
C TYR A 121 16.81 -4.81 7.77
N TYR A 122 16.09 -5.93 7.95
CA TYR A 122 14.92 -6.02 8.82
C TYR A 122 15.21 -6.59 10.21
N LYS A 123 16.44 -7.01 10.46
CA LYS A 123 16.86 -7.44 11.80
C LYS A 123 16.88 -6.25 12.75
N ASP A 124 16.24 -6.42 13.89
CA ASP A 124 16.39 -5.50 15.00
C ASP A 124 17.67 -5.74 15.81
N THR A 125 17.86 -5.02 16.91
CA THR A 125 19.05 -5.15 17.78
C THR A 125 19.16 -6.50 18.48
N ASP A 126 18.06 -7.22 18.66
CA ASP A 126 17.99 -8.53 19.29
C ASP A 126 18.08 -9.66 18.26
N GLY A 127 18.09 -9.31 16.97
CA GLY A 127 18.19 -10.23 15.83
C GLY A 127 16.83 -10.76 15.37
N GLU A 128 15.72 -10.22 15.89
CA GLU A 128 14.38 -10.57 15.46
C GLU A 128 14.05 -9.98 14.08
N ILE A 129 13.26 -10.69 13.31
CA ILE A 129 12.78 -10.30 11.97
C ILE A 129 11.25 -10.33 12.00
N GLN A 130 10.62 -9.19 12.18
CA GLN A 130 9.16 -9.09 12.32
C GLN A 130 8.45 -8.67 11.03
N TRP A 131 9.20 -8.12 10.08
CA TRP A 131 8.73 -7.82 8.72
C TRP A 131 9.61 -8.53 7.71
N LEU A 132 9.01 -9.03 6.64
CA LEU A 132 9.72 -9.59 5.50
C LEU A 132 9.39 -8.79 4.23
N PRO A 133 10.40 -8.44 3.43
CA PRO A 133 10.16 -7.83 2.13
C PRO A 133 9.75 -8.91 1.12
N ILE A 134 8.60 -8.74 0.48
CA ILE A 134 8.14 -9.68 -0.55
C ILE A 134 8.82 -9.39 -1.88
N CYS A 135 8.93 -8.12 -2.23
CA CYS A 135 9.59 -7.67 -3.46
C CYS A 135 10.18 -6.27 -3.28
N ALA A 136 11.04 -5.86 -4.19
CA ALA A 136 11.66 -4.54 -4.16
C ALA A 136 11.64 -3.87 -5.53
N ILE A 137 11.79 -2.55 -5.52
CA ILE A 137 11.95 -1.72 -6.72
C ILE A 137 13.37 -1.18 -6.74
N PRO A 138 14.19 -1.55 -7.73
CA PRO A 138 15.48 -0.91 -7.96
C PRO A 138 15.27 0.48 -8.54
N GLN A 139 16.06 1.44 -8.13
CA GLN A 139 16.12 2.79 -8.67
C GLN A 139 17.51 3.07 -9.21
N THR A 140 17.58 3.81 -10.30
CA THR A 140 18.83 4.08 -11.00
C THR A 140 18.73 5.36 -11.81
N ILE A 141 19.83 5.78 -12.40
CA ILE A 141 19.86 6.78 -13.43
C ILE A 141 19.66 6.09 -14.78
N ILE A 142 18.57 6.40 -15.48
CA ILE A 142 18.32 5.96 -16.85
C ILE A 142 18.91 7.02 -17.78
N ALA A 143 19.79 6.62 -18.70
CA ALA A 143 20.44 7.52 -19.65
C ALA A 143 20.02 7.21 -21.09
N ASN A 144 19.82 8.27 -21.87
CA ASN A 144 19.57 8.20 -23.30
C ASN A 144 20.88 8.01 -24.05
N LYS A 145 21.30 6.74 -24.27
CA LYS A 145 22.56 6.38 -24.92
C LYS A 145 22.65 6.95 -26.34
N THR A 146 21.54 7.02 -27.06
CA THR A 146 21.49 7.63 -28.40
C THR A 146 21.88 9.11 -28.34
N LEU A 147 21.39 9.84 -27.33
CA LEU A 147 21.73 11.25 -27.13
C LEU A 147 23.21 11.42 -26.74
N PHE A 148 23.75 10.55 -25.90
CA PHE A 148 25.17 10.50 -25.57
C PHE A 148 26.03 10.33 -26.84
N ALA A 149 25.69 9.36 -27.68
CA ALA A 149 26.40 9.10 -28.95
C ALA A 149 26.28 10.29 -29.94
N GLN A 150 25.09 10.90 -30.01
CA GLN A 150 24.87 12.07 -30.88
C GLN A 150 25.81 13.24 -30.57
N TYR A 151 26.12 13.46 -29.31
CA TYR A 151 27.00 14.52 -28.85
C TYR A 151 28.45 14.09 -28.62
N GLY A 152 28.77 12.81 -28.86
CA GLY A 152 30.10 12.25 -28.66
C GLY A 152 30.54 12.22 -27.18
N ILE A 153 29.56 12.10 -26.25
CA ILE A 153 29.77 12.06 -24.84
C ILE A 153 29.82 10.58 -24.41
N LYS A 154 30.79 10.19 -23.61
CA LYS A 154 30.87 8.84 -23.05
C LYS A 154 29.92 8.67 -21.87
N VAL A 155 29.44 7.44 -21.69
CA VAL A 155 28.71 7.06 -20.47
C VAL A 155 29.70 7.06 -19.29
N PRO A 156 29.36 7.69 -18.16
CA PRO A 156 30.26 7.77 -17.01
C PRO A 156 30.37 6.42 -16.28
N GLU A 157 31.57 6.11 -15.79
CA GLU A 157 31.89 4.92 -15.02
C GLU A 157 32.19 5.22 -13.54
N ASN A 158 32.31 6.50 -13.18
CA ASN A 158 32.55 7.00 -11.82
C ASN A 158 31.98 8.40 -11.63
N TYR A 159 32.03 8.93 -10.41
CA TYR A 159 31.46 10.25 -10.09
C TYR A 159 32.15 11.41 -10.82
N GLU A 160 33.47 11.38 -10.97
CA GLU A 160 34.20 12.44 -11.69
C GLU A 160 33.76 12.53 -13.15
N GLU A 161 33.63 11.39 -13.82
CA GLU A 161 33.12 11.32 -15.19
C GLU A 161 31.64 11.75 -15.27
N TYR A 162 30.82 11.40 -14.27
CA TYR A 162 29.43 11.85 -14.18
C TYR A 162 29.34 13.39 -14.15
N VAL A 163 30.16 14.04 -13.33
CA VAL A 163 30.23 15.52 -13.27
C VAL A 163 30.60 16.12 -14.64
N GLN A 164 31.60 15.52 -15.31
CA GLN A 164 32.02 15.97 -16.65
C GLN A 164 30.90 15.82 -17.69
N VAL A 165 30.17 14.71 -17.62
CA VAL A 165 29.00 14.44 -18.48
C VAL A 165 27.91 15.48 -18.24
N CYS A 166 27.60 15.77 -16.99
CA CYS A 166 26.60 16.79 -16.64
C CYS A 166 26.98 18.16 -17.20
N GLN A 167 28.24 18.58 -17.05
CA GLN A 167 28.73 19.84 -17.60
C GLN A 167 28.63 19.88 -19.12
N GLN A 168 29.01 18.77 -19.80
CA GLN A 168 28.97 18.72 -21.28
C GLN A 168 27.54 18.84 -21.82
N PHE A 169 26.54 18.22 -21.20
CA PHE A 169 25.14 18.38 -21.60
C PHE A 169 24.62 19.78 -21.29
N TYR A 170 24.94 20.33 -20.13
CA TYR A 170 24.56 21.66 -19.73
C TYR A 170 25.07 22.71 -20.73
N ASP A 171 26.32 22.62 -21.17
CA ASP A 171 26.93 23.52 -22.17
C ASP A 171 26.25 23.46 -23.54
N LYS A 172 25.50 22.36 -23.81
CA LYS A 172 24.71 22.19 -25.03
C LYS A 172 23.26 22.64 -24.89
N GLY A 173 22.90 23.16 -23.71
CA GLY A 173 21.53 23.57 -23.38
C GLY A 173 20.57 22.40 -23.14
N ILE A 174 21.11 21.20 -22.86
CA ILE A 174 20.35 20.00 -22.50
C ILE A 174 20.43 19.83 -20.98
N LYS A 175 19.31 19.60 -20.33
CA LYS A 175 19.31 19.29 -18.90
C LYS A 175 20.07 17.99 -18.68
N PRO A 176 21.12 17.97 -17.84
CA PRO A 176 21.90 16.75 -17.63
C PRO A 176 21.08 15.63 -17.00
N TYR A 177 20.35 15.95 -15.93
CA TYR A 177 19.60 14.99 -15.14
C TYR A 177 18.26 15.58 -14.70
N SER A 178 17.17 14.87 -14.93
CA SER A 178 15.82 15.23 -14.44
C SER A 178 15.35 14.27 -13.38
N MET A 179 14.67 14.82 -12.37
CA MET A 179 14.09 14.09 -11.25
C MET A 179 12.82 14.81 -10.79
N ASP A 180 11.87 14.08 -10.27
CA ASP A 180 10.54 14.56 -9.88
C ASP A 180 10.54 15.16 -8.46
N LEU A 181 11.29 16.25 -8.27
CA LEU A 181 11.51 16.89 -6.96
C LEU A 181 10.28 17.62 -6.37
N ALA A 182 9.16 17.67 -7.09
CA ALA A 182 7.88 18.07 -6.51
C ALA A 182 7.30 16.99 -5.57
N GLU A 183 7.76 15.74 -5.70
CA GLU A 183 7.31 14.62 -4.88
C GLU A 183 8.18 14.47 -3.62
N ASP A 184 7.56 14.23 -2.48
CA ASP A 184 8.26 14.11 -1.18
C ASP A 184 9.28 12.96 -1.16
N TRP A 185 8.88 11.79 -1.66
CA TRP A 185 9.72 10.60 -1.71
C TRP A 185 10.98 10.77 -2.57
N SER A 186 10.90 11.54 -3.64
CA SER A 186 12.00 11.81 -4.54
C SER A 186 13.10 12.66 -3.86
N ASN A 187 12.70 13.57 -2.98
CA ASN A 187 13.64 14.37 -2.19
C ASN A 187 14.41 13.53 -1.17
N GLN A 188 13.79 12.52 -0.59
CA GLN A 188 14.48 11.56 0.26
C GLN A 188 15.47 10.71 -0.55
N GLU A 189 15.06 10.28 -1.73
CA GLU A 189 15.93 9.46 -2.60
C GLU A 189 17.16 10.24 -3.06
N ILE A 190 17.01 11.50 -3.43
CA ILE A 190 18.17 12.28 -3.89
C ILE A 190 19.20 12.51 -2.77
N ILE A 191 18.79 12.69 -1.51
CA ILE A 191 19.73 12.79 -0.39
C ILE A 191 20.52 11.50 -0.23
N GLN A 192 19.83 10.35 -0.24
CA GLN A 192 20.48 9.06 -0.03
C GLN A 192 21.31 8.63 -1.24
N ALA A 193 20.85 8.91 -2.46
CA ALA A 193 21.59 8.60 -3.69
C ALA A 193 22.83 9.49 -3.85
N ALA A 194 22.72 10.79 -3.55
CA ALA A 194 23.85 11.72 -3.61
C ALA A 194 24.97 11.40 -2.62
N ALA A 195 24.59 10.96 -1.42
CA ALA A 195 25.53 10.61 -0.35
C ALA A 195 25.59 9.09 -0.10
N ILE A 196 25.42 8.29 -1.16
CA ILE A 196 25.31 6.83 -1.02
C ILE A 196 26.55 6.20 -0.41
N GLY A 197 27.72 6.77 -0.66
CA GLY A 197 28.98 6.35 -0.04
C GLY A 197 28.97 6.50 1.48
N GLU A 198 28.38 7.59 1.99
CA GLU A 198 28.24 7.82 3.43
C GLU A 198 27.22 6.87 4.05
N PHE A 199 26.06 6.65 3.39
CA PHE A 199 25.03 5.72 3.89
C PHE A 199 25.45 4.26 3.88
N THR A 200 26.38 3.88 3.01
CA THR A 200 26.95 2.52 2.92
C THR A 200 28.23 2.36 3.74
N SER A 201 28.76 3.42 4.34
CA SER A 201 29.86 3.38 5.30
C SER A 201 29.45 2.70 6.60
N LEU A 202 30.45 2.28 7.41
CA LEU A 202 30.16 1.70 8.73
C LEU A 202 29.38 2.66 9.63
N ASP A 203 29.70 3.95 9.60
CA ASP A 203 29.00 5.00 10.36
C ASP A 203 27.55 5.14 9.89
N GLY A 204 27.31 5.10 8.58
CA GLY A 204 25.98 5.20 7.97
C GLY A 204 25.11 3.99 8.29
N ILE A 205 25.66 2.80 8.23
CA ILE A 205 24.98 1.54 8.60
C ILE A 205 24.63 1.55 10.09
N ASP A 206 25.59 1.91 10.96
CA ASP A 206 25.37 2.00 12.42
C ASP A 206 24.28 3.04 12.75
N TRP A 207 24.32 4.22 12.11
CA TRP A 207 23.27 5.22 12.29
C TRP A 207 21.91 4.70 11.88
N ARG A 208 21.80 4.06 10.70
CA ARG A 208 20.53 3.53 10.19
C ARG A 208 19.95 2.47 11.14
N ASN A 209 20.75 1.51 11.58
CA ASN A 209 20.31 0.47 12.51
C ASN A 209 19.79 1.08 13.81
N LYS A 210 20.46 2.10 14.34
CA LYS A 210 20.00 2.83 15.53
C LYS A 210 18.73 3.64 15.27
N ALA A 211 18.60 4.26 14.09
CA ALA A 211 17.41 5.03 13.72
C ALA A 211 16.18 4.15 13.58
N GLU A 212 16.32 2.97 12.93
CA GLU A 212 15.21 2.00 12.73
C GLU A 212 14.72 1.38 14.04
N THR A 213 15.61 1.24 15.03
CA THR A 213 15.28 0.62 16.33
C THR A 213 15.04 1.64 17.45
N SER A 214 15.07 2.95 17.16
CA SER A 214 14.96 3.99 18.18
C SER A 214 13.51 4.22 18.60
N ALA A 215 13.19 3.94 19.87
CA ALA A 215 11.89 4.21 20.48
C ALA A 215 11.72 5.69 20.93
N GLY A 216 12.34 6.66 20.25
CA GLY A 216 12.28 8.05 20.66
C GLY A 216 13.06 8.99 19.75
N GLU A 217 13.78 9.95 20.34
CA GLU A 217 14.59 10.87 19.57
C GLU A 217 15.71 10.15 18.80
N ILE A 218 15.73 10.30 17.48
CA ILE A 218 16.78 9.76 16.62
C ILE A 218 18.07 10.56 16.87
N LYS A 219 19.13 9.86 17.24
CA LYS A 219 20.45 10.45 17.43
C LYS A 219 21.15 10.60 16.09
N PHE A 220 21.52 11.82 15.78
CA PHE A 220 22.29 12.17 14.60
C PHE A 220 23.77 12.31 14.96
N ASP A 221 24.65 11.64 14.22
CA ASP A 221 26.06 11.94 14.24
C ASP A 221 26.30 13.20 13.39
N ASP A 222 26.66 14.30 14.04
CA ASP A 222 26.85 15.58 13.36
C ASP A 222 27.98 15.54 12.32
N VAL A 223 28.97 14.67 12.46
CA VAL A 223 30.09 14.53 11.50
C VAL A 223 29.60 13.83 10.24
N LEU A 224 28.94 12.69 10.39
CA LEU A 224 28.35 11.93 9.29
C LEU A 224 27.32 12.79 8.52
N TRP A 225 26.38 13.39 9.23
CA TRP A 225 25.28 14.11 8.59
C TRP A 225 25.71 15.43 7.94
N LYS A 226 26.75 16.07 8.41
CA LYS A 226 27.37 17.21 7.72
C LYS A 226 27.99 16.77 6.39
N ARG A 227 28.64 15.61 6.34
CA ARG A 227 29.15 15.03 5.08
C ARG A 227 27.99 14.72 4.12
N ILE A 228 26.93 14.04 4.61
CA ILE A 228 25.75 13.73 3.80
C ILE A 228 25.16 14.99 3.16
N PHE A 229 24.93 16.07 3.91
CA PHE A 229 24.37 17.30 3.35
C PHE A 229 25.37 18.06 2.48
N SER A 230 26.67 17.95 2.73
CA SER A 230 27.70 18.49 1.83
C SER A 230 27.70 17.77 0.49
N GLU A 231 27.67 16.42 0.49
CA GLU A 231 27.60 15.62 -0.73
C GLU A 231 26.27 15.83 -1.47
N THR A 232 25.17 15.94 -0.76
CA THR A 232 23.86 16.29 -1.36
C THR A 232 23.90 17.63 -2.07
N SER A 233 24.40 18.68 -1.40
CA SER A 233 24.56 20.01 -2.00
C SER A 233 25.47 20.00 -3.22
N GLN A 234 26.58 19.24 -3.15
CA GLN A 234 27.52 19.12 -4.25
C GLN A 234 26.87 18.38 -5.44
N PHE A 235 26.20 17.26 -5.20
CA PHE A 235 25.48 16.51 -6.24
C PHE A 235 24.43 17.37 -6.97
N LEU A 236 23.65 18.14 -6.21
CA LEU A 236 22.65 19.07 -6.80
C LEU A 236 23.29 20.09 -7.73
N LYS A 237 24.46 20.64 -7.35
CA LYS A 237 25.23 21.59 -8.17
C LYS A 237 25.83 20.91 -9.39
N ASP A 238 26.47 19.78 -9.23
CA ASP A 238 27.15 19.03 -10.29
C ASP A 238 26.16 18.49 -11.33
N SER A 239 24.95 18.12 -10.90
CA SER A 239 23.85 17.69 -11.78
C SER A 239 23.10 18.88 -12.43
N HIS A 240 23.50 20.12 -12.15
CA HIS A 240 22.85 21.35 -12.62
C HIS A 240 21.35 21.43 -12.25
N PHE A 241 20.98 20.97 -11.06
CA PHE A 241 19.66 21.25 -10.51
C PHE A 241 19.52 22.72 -10.13
N SER A 242 18.32 23.23 -10.26
CA SER A 242 17.98 24.64 -10.02
C SER A 242 16.67 24.77 -9.24
N LYS A 243 16.30 25.97 -8.84
CA LYS A 243 15.04 26.24 -8.14
C LYS A 243 13.78 25.89 -8.96
N GLU A 244 13.89 25.85 -10.28
CA GLU A 244 12.80 25.45 -11.17
C GLU A 244 12.45 23.97 -11.03
N ASP A 245 13.42 23.15 -10.66
CA ASP A 245 13.27 21.69 -10.53
C ASP A 245 12.39 21.28 -9.34
N ILE A 246 12.22 22.13 -8.34
CA ILE A 246 11.29 21.86 -7.23
C ILE A 246 9.83 21.67 -7.66
N ASN A 247 9.47 22.10 -8.87
CA ASN A 247 8.12 21.97 -9.43
C ASN A 247 8.01 20.84 -10.46
N VAL A 248 9.08 20.08 -10.70
CA VAL A 248 9.06 18.95 -11.63
C VAL A 248 8.41 17.76 -10.93
N ASN A 249 7.23 17.38 -11.41
CA ASN A 249 6.53 16.16 -10.98
C ASN A 249 6.87 14.98 -11.90
N SER A 250 6.43 13.77 -11.55
CA SER A 250 6.74 12.54 -12.28
C SER A 250 6.35 12.59 -13.76
N ASN A 251 5.20 13.18 -14.10
CA ASN A 251 4.76 13.33 -15.49
C ASN A 251 5.68 14.29 -16.27
N THR A 252 6.01 15.43 -15.67
CA THR A 252 6.87 16.45 -16.30
C THR A 252 8.29 15.93 -16.47
N GLY A 253 8.86 15.27 -15.47
CA GLY A 253 10.20 14.66 -15.53
C GLY A 253 10.30 13.61 -16.63
N THR A 254 9.35 12.70 -16.68
CA THR A 254 9.24 11.67 -17.74
C THR A 254 9.13 12.31 -19.12
N GLN A 255 8.27 13.31 -19.30
CA GLN A 255 8.08 13.97 -20.58
C GLN A 255 9.36 14.68 -21.04
N MET A 256 10.08 15.36 -20.14
CA MET A 256 11.36 16.00 -20.48
C MET A 256 12.38 14.99 -21.00
N PHE A 257 12.44 13.81 -20.41
CA PHE A 257 13.35 12.75 -20.83
C PHE A 257 12.94 12.15 -22.19
N VAL A 258 11.67 11.81 -22.37
CA VAL A 258 11.13 11.25 -23.62
C VAL A 258 11.31 12.22 -24.79
N GLU A 259 11.18 13.51 -24.56
CA GLU A 259 11.40 14.56 -25.57
C GLU A 259 12.88 14.89 -25.83
N GLY A 260 13.81 14.22 -25.14
CA GLY A 260 15.26 14.47 -25.26
C GLY A 260 15.72 15.83 -24.71
N LYS A 261 14.89 16.47 -23.88
CA LYS A 261 15.22 17.71 -23.16
C LYS A 261 16.12 17.45 -21.95
N SER A 262 16.14 16.21 -21.47
CA SER A 262 17.01 15.72 -20.41
C SER A 262 17.81 14.53 -20.93
N ALA A 263 19.11 14.48 -20.61
CA ALA A 263 19.99 13.38 -21.03
C ALA A 263 19.88 12.15 -20.14
N MET A 264 19.59 12.39 -18.88
CA MET A 264 19.43 11.35 -17.84
C MET A 264 18.14 11.62 -17.06
N PHE A 265 17.58 10.55 -16.50
CA PHE A 265 16.32 10.58 -15.77
C PHE A 265 16.39 9.64 -14.56
N HIS A 266 15.82 10.07 -13.43
CA HIS A 266 15.61 9.20 -12.28
C HIS A 266 14.48 8.22 -12.56
N GLY A 267 14.74 6.92 -12.49
CA GLY A 267 13.70 5.96 -12.82
C GLY A 267 14.04 4.52 -12.46
N GLN A 268 13.06 3.67 -12.75
CA GLN A 268 13.19 2.23 -12.51
C GLN A 268 13.72 1.54 -13.77
N PRO A 269 14.75 0.69 -13.69
CA PRO A 269 15.27 -0.04 -14.85
C PRO A 269 14.21 -0.82 -15.61
N THR A 270 13.20 -1.26 -14.91
CA THR A 270 12.07 -2.01 -15.46
C THR A 270 11.10 -1.16 -16.30
N ASP A 271 11.13 0.17 -16.15
CA ASP A 271 10.36 1.07 -17.01
C ASP A 271 11.10 1.38 -18.33
N MET A 272 12.35 0.96 -18.48
CA MET A 272 13.17 1.30 -19.66
C MET A 272 12.49 0.88 -20.98
N GLN A 273 11.90 -0.31 -21.05
CA GLN A 273 11.21 -0.76 -22.27
C GLN A 273 10.02 0.15 -22.59
N LYS A 274 9.21 0.48 -21.60
CA LYS A 274 8.05 1.38 -21.78
C LYS A 274 8.47 2.80 -22.19
N LEU A 275 9.60 3.27 -21.71
CA LEU A 275 10.17 4.56 -22.13
C LEU A 275 10.69 4.48 -23.56
N GLN A 276 11.39 3.39 -23.94
CA GLN A 276 11.88 3.19 -25.30
C GLN A 276 10.75 3.12 -26.33
N ASP A 277 9.60 2.54 -25.98
CA ASP A 277 8.42 2.48 -26.85
C ASP A 277 7.85 3.89 -27.16
N GLN A 278 8.19 4.90 -26.36
CA GLN A 278 7.75 6.29 -26.53
C GLN A 278 8.79 7.18 -27.24
N MET A 279 10.01 6.67 -27.39
CA MET A 279 11.12 7.44 -27.95
C MET A 279 11.99 6.55 -28.86
N ASP A 280 12.50 7.11 -29.95
CA ASP A 280 13.45 6.42 -30.85
C ASP A 280 14.88 6.53 -30.28
N ALA A 281 15.14 5.84 -29.15
CA ALA A 281 16.42 5.90 -28.45
C ALA A 281 16.79 4.59 -27.77
N GLU A 282 18.07 4.27 -27.74
CA GLU A 282 18.64 3.24 -26.87
C GLU A 282 18.83 3.80 -25.47
N LEU A 283 18.30 3.13 -24.45
CA LEU A 283 18.45 3.49 -23.06
C LEU A 283 19.42 2.55 -22.36
N ILE A 284 20.14 3.09 -21.39
CA ILE A 284 21.03 2.34 -20.51
C ILE A 284 20.81 2.75 -19.07
N ARG A 285 21.21 1.88 -18.16
CA ARG A 285 21.25 2.13 -16.74
C ARG A 285 22.62 2.62 -16.31
N ILE A 286 22.66 3.62 -15.42
CA ILE A 286 23.87 4.11 -14.75
C ILE A 286 23.62 3.97 -13.24
N PRO A 287 24.52 3.30 -12.48
CA PRO A 287 24.39 3.21 -11.02
C PRO A 287 24.62 4.58 -10.36
N TYR A 288 24.28 4.69 -9.08
CA TYR A 288 24.70 5.83 -8.27
C TYR A 288 26.15 5.66 -7.84
N PHE A 289 26.95 6.67 -8.07
CA PHE A 289 28.38 6.68 -7.73
C PHE A 289 28.61 7.32 -6.37
N SER A 290 29.49 6.74 -5.59
CA SER A 290 30.02 7.41 -4.39
C SER A 290 30.86 8.62 -4.81
N GLN A 291 30.71 9.75 -4.09
CA GLN A 291 31.54 10.94 -4.29
C GLN A 291 32.93 10.80 -3.63
N THR A 292 33.07 9.84 -2.72
CA THR A 292 34.27 9.69 -1.86
C THR A 292 35.04 8.39 -2.11
N SER A 293 34.56 7.54 -3.01
CA SER A 293 35.22 6.28 -3.39
C SER A 293 34.86 5.88 -4.82
N ASP A 294 35.58 4.89 -5.38
CA ASP A 294 35.28 4.32 -6.70
C ASP A 294 34.07 3.36 -6.69
N SER A 295 33.33 3.31 -5.60
CA SER A 295 32.18 2.41 -5.47
C SER A 295 30.94 2.98 -6.15
N SER A 296 30.13 2.08 -6.69
CA SER A 296 28.81 2.39 -7.23
C SER A 296 27.77 1.45 -6.66
N PHE A 297 26.52 1.90 -6.63
CA PHE A 297 25.44 1.18 -5.96
C PHE A 297 24.13 1.21 -6.75
N VAL A 298 23.36 0.14 -6.64
CA VAL A 298 21.94 0.13 -6.94
C VAL A 298 21.18 0.56 -5.70
N TYR A 299 20.44 1.63 -5.83
CA TYR A 299 19.51 2.08 -4.82
C TYR A 299 18.21 1.25 -4.92
N MET A 300 17.76 0.69 -3.82
CA MET A 300 16.63 -0.22 -3.82
C MET A 300 15.69 0.06 -2.65
N PHE A 301 14.39 -0.08 -2.88
CA PHE A 301 13.45 -0.08 -1.78
C PHE A 301 12.47 -1.26 -1.84
N PRO A 302 12.22 -1.93 -0.73
CA PRO A 302 11.18 -2.92 -0.62
C PRO A 302 9.81 -2.27 -0.86
N SER A 303 9.05 -2.79 -1.83
CA SER A 303 7.79 -2.17 -2.26
C SER A 303 6.55 -2.91 -1.75
N LEU A 304 6.74 -4.09 -1.20
CA LEU A 304 5.73 -4.87 -0.52
C LEU A 304 6.38 -5.58 0.65
N ASN A 305 5.90 -5.29 1.84
CA ASN A 305 6.37 -5.88 3.10
C ASN A 305 5.22 -6.61 3.77
N ILE A 306 5.51 -7.69 4.47
CA ILE A 306 4.54 -8.53 5.15
C ILE A 306 4.95 -8.77 6.61
N ALA A 307 3.97 -8.77 7.50
CA ALA A 307 4.13 -9.19 8.90
C ALA A 307 2.98 -10.11 9.30
N PHE A 308 3.24 -10.95 10.29
CA PHE A 308 2.25 -11.86 10.87
C PHE A 308 1.93 -11.45 12.30
N ASN A 309 0.65 -11.58 12.65
CA ASN A 309 0.19 -11.44 14.03
C ASN A 309 0.75 -12.60 14.88
N LYS A 310 1.36 -12.28 16.00
CA LYS A 310 1.92 -13.26 16.95
C LYS A 310 0.89 -14.26 17.49
N GLU A 311 -0.38 -13.90 17.47
CA GLU A 311 -1.47 -14.81 17.89
C GLU A 311 -1.53 -16.09 17.04
N LEU A 312 -1.01 -16.05 15.78
CA LEU A 312 -0.89 -17.24 14.93
C LEU A 312 -0.08 -18.36 15.58
N GLU A 313 0.93 -18.05 16.40
CA GLU A 313 1.74 -19.05 17.10
C GLU A 313 0.94 -19.91 18.08
N LYS A 314 -0.28 -19.48 18.44
CA LYS A 314 -1.17 -20.24 19.32
C LYS A 314 -2.03 -21.29 18.61
N ASN A 315 -2.08 -21.23 17.26
CA ASN A 315 -2.83 -22.16 16.42
C ASN A 315 -1.95 -22.63 15.25
N GLN A 316 -1.33 -23.81 15.41
CA GLN A 316 -0.36 -24.32 14.44
C GLN A 316 -0.97 -24.51 13.04
N GLU A 317 -2.21 -24.97 12.92
CA GLU A 317 -2.86 -25.19 11.63
C GLU A 317 -3.09 -23.87 10.87
N LYS A 318 -3.51 -22.83 11.60
CA LYS A 318 -3.68 -21.48 11.05
C LYS A 318 -2.33 -20.86 10.69
N LEU A 319 -1.29 -21.07 11.51
CA LEU A 319 0.07 -20.62 11.24
C LEU A 319 0.65 -21.30 10.00
N ASP A 320 0.46 -22.62 9.86
CA ASP A 320 0.93 -23.35 8.68
C ASP A 320 0.26 -22.81 7.41
N THR A 321 -1.05 -22.55 7.44
CA THR A 321 -1.77 -21.89 6.33
C THR A 321 -1.22 -20.50 6.03
N ALA A 322 -0.91 -19.71 7.04
CA ALA A 322 -0.33 -18.36 6.84
C ALA A 322 1.06 -18.42 6.20
N LEU A 323 1.91 -19.38 6.61
CA LEU A 323 3.22 -19.61 6.02
C LEU A 323 3.11 -20.11 4.56
N ASP A 324 2.16 -20.98 4.27
CA ASP A 324 1.87 -21.44 2.91
C ASP A 324 1.39 -20.29 2.00
N VAL A 325 0.57 -19.36 2.52
CA VAL A 325 0.19 -18.12 1.82
C VAL A 325 1.42 -17.27 1.51
N LEU A 326 2.32 -17.09 2.47
CA LEU A 326 3.57 -16.38 2.25
C LEU A 326 4.43 -17.07 1.20
N ASP A 327 4.58 -18.39 1.25
CA ASP A 327 5.32 -19.17 0.26
C ASP A 327 4.74 -19.02 -1.15
N CYS A 328 3.41 -18.99 -1.28
CA CYS A 328 2.76 -18.67 -2.56
C CYS A 328 3.12 -17.28 -3.07
N MET A 329 3.15 -16.27 -2.20
CA MET A 329 3.48 -14.89 -2.60
C MET A 329 4.93 -14.75 -3.06
N ILE A 330 5.87 -15.43 -2.41
CA ILE A 330 7.30 -15.40 -2.78
C ILE A 330 7.69 -16.41 -3.87
N SER A 331 6.80 -17.30 -4.28
CA SER A 331 7.02 -18.24 -5.38
C SER A 331 7.22 -17.53 -6.73
N GLU A 332 7.76 -18.22 -7.73
CA GLU A 332 7.92 -17.66 -9.08
C GLU A 332 6.58 -17.16 -9.66
N GLN A 333 5.49 -17.93 -9.49
CA GLN A 333 4.18 -17.52 -9.96
C GLN A 333 3.62 -16.34 -9.18
N GLY A 334 3.73 -16.35 -7.85
CA GLY A 334 3.31 -15.24 -6.99
C GLY A 334 4.05 -13.95 -7.35
N GLN A 335 5.36 -14.03 -7.54
CA GLN A 335 6.19 -12.88 -7.93
C GLN A 335 5.81 -12.31 -9.30
N LYS A 336 5.49 -13.16 -10.29
CA LYS A 336 4.98 -12.71 -11.60
C LYS A 336 3.65 -11.97 -11.47
N LEU A 337 2.74 -12.46 -10.62
CA LEU A 337 1.45 -11.83 -10.36
C LEU A 337 1.60 -10.51 -9.59
N ILE A 338 2.54 -10.43 -8.64
CA ILE A 338 2.87 -9.20 -7.93
C ILE A 338 3.49 -8.18 -8.87
N ALA A 339 4.37 -8.61 -9.76
CA ALA A 339 5.00 -7.72 -10.74
C ALA A 339 3.96 -7.11 -11.69
N ASP A 340 3.10 -7.92 -12.30
CA ASP A 340 2.03 -7.50 -13.22
C ASP A 340 2.44 -6.31 -14.13
N GLY A 341 3.63 -6.42 -14.73
CA GLY A 341 4.20 -5.36 -15.56
C GLY A 341 4.74 -4.14 -14.78
N SER A 342 4.73 -4.16 -13.46
CA SER A 342 5.43 -3.17 -12.63
C SER A 342 6.90 -3.52 -12.47
N GLY A 343 7.70 -2.53 -12.12
CA GLY A 343 9.14 -2.65 -12.04
C GLY A 343 9.71 -3.39 -10.84
N VAL A 344 8.95 -4.25 -10.19
CA VAL A 344 9.43 -4.97 -9.01
C VAL A 344 10.27 -6.18 -9.37
N ILE A 345 11.23 -6.49 -8.49
CA ILE A 345 12.05 -7.68 -8.54
C ILE A 345 11.82 -8.54 -7.30
N SER A 346 12.00 -9.85 -7.46
CA SER A 346 11.98 -10.78 -6.33
C SER A 346 13.24 -10.61 -5.47
N LEU A 347 13.05 -10.79 -4.17
CA LEU A 347 14.15 -10.90 -3.19
C LEU A 347 14.38 -12.37 -2.75
N ASN A 348 13.68 -13.32 -3.38
CA ASN A 348 13.80 -14.74 -3.15
C ASN A 348 14.90 -15.35 -4.03
N THR A 349 15.81 -16.10 -3.44
CA THR A 349 16.93 -16.78 -4.13
C THR A 349 16.47 -17.83 -5.13
N ASP A 350 15.28 -18.39 -4.95
CA ASP A 350 14.69 -19.41 -5.83
C ASP A 350 14.00 -18.81 -7.07
N VAL A 351 13.94 -17.48 -7.18
CA VAL A 351 13.28 -16.76 -8.28
C VAL A 351 14.26 -15.83 -9.03
N PRO A 352 15.39 -16.34 -9.55
CA PRO A 352 16.40 -15.51 -10.19
C PRO A 352 15.95 -14.90 -11.51
N SER A 353 14.93 -15.49 -12.18
CA SER A 353 14.43 -15.03 -13.48
C SER A 353 13.89 -13.60 -13.46
N MET A 354 13.40 -13.13 -12.32
CA MET A 354 12.91 -11.75 -12.17
C MET A 354 14.04 -10.72 -12.21
N MET A 355 15.25 -11.10 -11.83
CA MET A 355 16.43 -10.22 -11.83
C MET A 355 17.08 -10.12 -13.21
N GLN A 356 16.91 -11.12 -14.07
CA GLN A 356 17.42 -11.10 -15.45
C GLN A 356 16.82 -9.98 -16.30
N ASN A 357 15.67 -9.45 -15.89
CA ASN A 357 15.03 -8.31 -16.55
C ASN A 357 15.72 -6.97 -16.25
N VAL A 358 16.68 -6.94 -15.32
CA VAL A 358 17.44 -5.73 -14.96
C VAL A 358 18.93 -5.97 -15.26
N PRO A 359 19.43 -5.53 -16.43
CA PRO A 359 20.81 -5.78 -16.85
C PRO A 359 21.82 -5.29 -15.81
N GLY A 360 22.80 -6.13 -15.46
CA GLY A 360 23.87 -5.83 -14.50
C GLY A 360 23.49 -5.98 -13.02
N LEU A 361 22.21 -6.21 -12.70
CA LEU A 361 21.78 -6.31 -11.30
C LEU A 361 22.33 -7.57 -10.59
N GLU A 362 22.46 -8.69 -11.31
CA GLU A 362 23.04 -9.91 -10.73
C GLU A 362 24.50 -9.72 -10.29
N GLU A 363 25.29 -9.00 -11.09
CA GLU A 363 26.68 -8.68 -10.76
C GLU A 363 26.75 -7.77 -9.54
N GLU A 364 25.94 -6.73 -9.50
CA GLU A 364 25.89 -5.79 -8.37
C GLU A 364 25.46 -6.47 -7.07
N ILE A 365 24.55 -7.45 -7.13
CA ILE A 365 24.17 -8.26 -5.97
C ILE A 365 25.34 -9.15 -5.51
N LYS A 366 26.02 -9.79 -6.45
CA LYS A 366 27.21 -10.61 -6.13
C LYS A 366 28.33 -9.79 -5.51
N ASP A 367 28.50 -8.55 -5.97
CA ASP A 367 29.51 -7.62 -5.48
C ASP A 367 29.08 -6.87 -4.22
N ASN A 368 27.88 -7.17 -3.69
CA ASN A 368 27.27 -6.50 -2.54
C ASN A 368 27.10 -4.97 -2.73
N SER A 369 26.86 -4.56 -3.98
CA SER A 369 26.66 -3.15 -4.37
C SER A 369 25.20 -2.72 -4.32
N ILE A 370 24.44 -3.28 -3.36
CA ILE A 370 23.02 -2.95 -3.13
C ILE A 370 22.90 -2.08 -1.89
N TYR A 371 22.17 -0.97 -2.02
CA TYR A 371 21.77 -0.15 -0.92
C TYR A 371 20.24 -0.19 -0.74
N ILE A 372 19.78 -0.74 0.38
CA ILE A 372 18.36 -0.66 0.77
C ILE A 372 18.13 0.68 1.47
N ARG A 373 17.24 1.50 0.95
CA ARG A 373 16.99 2.84 1.49
C ARG A 373 16.41 2.80 2.91
N TYR A 374 16.80 3.77 3.72
CA TYR A 374 16.07 4.15 4.93
C TYR A 374 14.77 4.88 4.52
N SER A 375 13.64 4.56 5.17
CA SER A 375 12.33 5.11 4.76
C SER A 375 11.39 5.24 5.96
N ALA A 376 11.50 6.33 6.70
CA ALA A 376 10.52 6.70 7.71
C ALA A 376 9.58 7.79 7.19
N GLN A 377 8.33 7.82 7.64
CA GLN A 377 7.33 8.81 7.17
C GLN A 377 7.84 10.25 7.35
N LYS A 378 8.38 10.58 8.52
CA LYS A 378 8.96 11.91 8.77
C LYS A 378 10.14 12.28 7.89
N SER A 379 10.85 11.29 7.35
CA SER A 379 12.01 11.54 6.48
C SER A 379 11.63 12.10 5.12
N PHE A 380 10.41 11.85 4.64
CA PHE A 380 9.93 12.41 3.37
C PHE A 380 9.76 13.93 3.47
N ASP A 381 8.97 14.41 4.44
CA ASP A 381 8.74 15.84 4.65
C ASP A 381 10.03 16.58 5.00
N ALA A 382 10.87 15.98 5.87
CA ALA A 382 12.15 16.54 6.24
C ALA A 382 13.10 16.69 5.04
N SER A 383 13.11 15.70 4.15
CA SER A 383 13.92 15.73 2.93
C SER A 383 13.42 16.77 1.93
N LEU A 384 12.10 16.86 1.73
CA LEU A 384 11.47 17.87 0.88
C LEU A 384 11.86 19.28 1.31
N GLU A 385 11.72 19.61 2.61
CA GLU A 385 12.08 20.91 3.15
C GLU A 385 13.56 21.23 2.93
N ALA A 386 14.44 20.26 3.23
CA ALA A 386 15.89 20.44 3.13
C ALA A 386 16.35 20.63 1.67
N VAL A 387 15.92 19.78 0.74
CA VAL A 387 16.32 19.85 -0.69
C VAL A 387 15.77 21.11 -1.36
N HIS A 388 14.50 21.43 -1.11
CA HIS A 388 13.89 22.67 -1.63
C HIS A 388 14.56 23.91 -1.06
N GLY A 389 14.99 23.86 0.21
CA GLY A 389 15.76 24.92 0.86
C GLY A 389 17.11 25.18 0.18
N LEU A 390 17.86 24.08 -0.11
CA LEU A 390 19.12 24.12 -0.85
C LEU A 390 18.93 24.69 -2.28
N LEU A 391 17.99 24.12 -3.05
CA LEU A 391 17.76 24.50 -4.46
C LEU A 391 17.24 25.93 -4.61
N SER A 392 16.42 26.40 -3.68
CA SER A 392 15.92 27.80 -3.69
C SER A 392 16.93 28.82 -3.17
N GLY A 393 18.07 28.36 -2.64
CA GLY A 393 19.07 29.23 -2.01
C GLY A 393 18.62 29.85 -0.67
N LYS A 394 17.53 29.33 -0.10
CA LYS A 394 17.02 29.75 1.22
C LYS A 394 17.81 29.15 2.38
N MET A 395 18.48 28.04 2.14
CA MET A 395 19.28 27.31 3.11
C MET A 395 20.66 27.01 2.55
N ASP A 396 21.67 27.15 3.38
CA ASP A 396 22.98 26.51 3.17
C ASP A 396 22.94 25.05 3.70
N GLU A 397 24.02 24.30 3.50
CA GLU A 397 24.15 22.89 3.87
C GLU A 397 23.88 22.65 5.35
N MET A 398 24.38 23.54 6.22
CA MET A 398 24.17 23.43 7.67
C MET A 398 22.74 23.74 8.10
N GLN A 399 22.12 24.71 7.44
CA GLN A 399 20.72 25.06 7.68
C GLN A 399 19.81 23.92 7.23
N ALA A 400 20.06 23.32 6.06
CA ALA A 400 19.33 22.17 5.54
C ALA A 400 19.46 20.94 6.47
N TYR A 401 20.69 20.63 6.92
CA TYR A 401 20.91 19.58 7.92
C TYR A 401 20.13 19.83 9.22
N ASN A 402 20.21 21.05 9.76
CA ASN A 402 19.52 21.38 11.01
C ASN A 402 17.99 21.33 10.84
N ALA A 403 17.46 21.75 9.70
CA ALA A 403 16.03 21.64 9.38
C ALA A 403 15.60 20.16 9.33
N PHE A 404 16.33 19.34 8.58
CA PHE A 404 16.10 17.89 8.48
C PHE A 404 16.11 17.23 9.87
N ARG A 405 17.17 17.43 10.65
CA ARG A 405 17.30 16.87 12.00
C ARG A 405 16.16 17.31 12.93
N SER A 406 15.77 18.59 12.84
CA SER A 406 14.67 19.12 13.63
C SER A 406 13.33 18.50 13.25
N ALA A 407 13.06 18.33 11.95
CA ALA A 407 11.85 17.71 11.44
C ALA A 407 11.77 16.23 11.83
N MET A 408 12.87 15.48 11.66
CA MET A 408 12.96 14.06 12.08
C MET A 408 12.70 13.86 13.58
N ASN A 409 13.13 14.79 14.41
CA ASN A 409 12.96 14.76 15.88
C ASN A 409 11.78 15.60 16.36
N SER A 410 10.98 16.18 15.45
CA SER A 410 9.76 16.87 15.85
C SER A 410 8.84 15.85 16.54
N LYS A 411 8.35 16.22 17.72
CA LYS A 411 7.22 15.48 18.28
C LYS A 411 6.06 15.71 17.33
N ASP A 412 5.42 14.63 16.93
CA ASP A 412 4.15 14.75 16.24
C ASP A 412 3.30 15.70 17.09
N SER A 413 2.94 16.83 16.51
CA SER A 413 1.93 17.65 17.14
C SER A 413 0.76 16.69 17.33
N LYS A 414 0.41 16.38 18.59
CA LYS A 414 -0.79 15.59 18.85
C LYS A 414 -1.85 16.23 17.99
N GLU A 415 -2.33 15.47 17.03
CA GLU A 415 -3.32 15.94 16.09
C GLU A 415 -4.46 16.51 16.91
N LYS A 416 -4.66 17.83 16.83
CA LYS A 416 -5.60 18.54 17.71
C LYS A 416 -7.05 18.28 17.31
N SER A 417 -7.24 17.73 16.11
CA SER A 417 -8.55 17.44 15.57
C SER A 417 -8.88 15.98 15.85
N THR A 418 -9.79 15.76 16.77
CA THR A 418 -10.36 14.44 17.06
C THR A 418 -11.85 14.45 16.74
N VAL A 419 -12.33 13.33 16.20
CA VAL A 419 -13.75 13.02 16.05
C VAL A 419 -14.09 12.02 17.14
N ASN A 420 -15.21 12.21 17.84
CA ASN A 420 -15.70 11.25 18.81
C ASN A 420 -16.88 10.47 18.22
N PHE A 421 -16.66 9.22 17.85
CA PHE A 421 -17.71 8.35 17.34
C PHE A 421 -18.59 7.82 18.47
N GLU A 422 -19.91 8.00 18.33
CA GLU A 422 -20.89 7.55 19.32
C GLU A 422 -21.24 6.07 19.14
N ASN A 423 -21.12 5.56 17.94
CA ASN A 423 -21.44 4.18 17.55
C ASN A 423 -20.23 3.47 16.97
N GLU A 424 -20.32 2.15 16.95
CA GLU A 424 -19.34 1.24 16.36
C GLU A 424 -19.99 0.50 15.20
N TYR A 425 -19.23 0.38 14.08
CA TYR A 425 -19.64 -0.35 12.89
C TYR A 425 -18.47 -1.16 12.36
N SER A 426 -18.66 -2.45 12.17
CA SER A 426 -17.59 -3.36 11.74
C SER A 426 -17.41 -3.38 10.22
N ILE A 427 -16.20 -3.76 9.80
CA ILE A 427 -15.83 -4.05 8.43
C ILE A 427 -15.35 -5.49 8.31
N SER A 428 -16.21 -6.44 8.33
CA SER A 428 -15.89 -7.83 7.98
C SER A 428 -16.68 -8.22 6.74
N LEU A 429 -16.10 -9.02 5.86
CA LEU A 429 -16.74 -9.45 4.62
C LEU A 429 -17.54 -10.74 4.79
N ASN A 430 -17.19 -11.54 5.77
CA ASN A 430 -17.77 -12.85 5.99
C ASN A 430 -19.13 -12.82 6.66
N ASP A 431 -19.49 -11.70 7.26
CA ASP A 431 -20.79 -11.51 7.94
C ASP A 431 -21.55 -10.35 7.28
N LYS A 432 -22.88 -10.49 7.19
CA LYS A 432 -23.77 -9.41 6.73
C LYS A 432 -23.62 -8.14 7.57
N SER A 433 -23.35 -8.27 8.87
CA SER A 433 -23.04 -7.16 9.78
C SER A 433 -21.67 -6.52 9.49
N GLY A 434 -20.76 -7.25 8.88
CA GLY A 434 -19.39 -6.79 8.63
C GLY A 434 -19.25 -5.73 7.54
N ARG A 435 -20.34 -5.32 6.89
CA ARG A 435 -20.35 -4.22 5.92
C ARG A 435 -20.93 -2.93 6.48
N ASP A 436 -21.22 -2.90 7.75
CA ASP A 436 -21.90 -1.78 8.39
C ASP A 436 -21.05 -0.50 8.36
N ALA A 437 -19.73 -0.61 8.54
CA ALA A 437 -18.83 0.54 8.41
C ALA A 437 -18.86 1.12 6.99
N ALA A 438 -18.74 0.29 5.97
CA ALA A 438 -18.77 0.72 4.57
C ALA A 438 -20.11 1.36 4.19
N SER A 439 -21.23 0.73 4.63
CA SER A 439 -22.58 1.26 4.43
C SER A 439 -22.77 2.61 5.13
N SER A 440 -22.31 2.73 6.37
CA SER A 440 -22.37 3.96 7.14
C SER A 440 -21.58 5.10 6.50
N ILE A 441 -20.34 4.83 6.07
CA ILE A 441 -19.50 5.81 5.36
C ILE A 441 -20.19 6.28 4.06
N LEU A 442 -20.63 5.32 3.22
CA LEU A 442 -21.26 5.66 1.95
C LEU A 442 -22.58 6.42 2.15
N THR A 443 -23.40 6.02 3.14
CA THR A 443 -24.65 6.69 3.45
C THR A 443 -24.40 8.14 3.88
N THR A 444 -23.41 8.36 4.75
CA THR A 444 -23.02 9.72 5.16
C THR A 444 -22.61 10.57 3.96
N ILE A 445 -21.75 10.05 3.10
CA ILE A 445 -21.28 10.77 1.90
C ILE A 445 -22.43 11.05 0.93
N ARG A 446 -23.36 10.08 0.74
CA ARG A 446 -24.55 10.24 -0.11
C ARG A 446 -25.43 11.39 0.38
N GLU A 447 -25.70 11.43 1.69
CA GLU A 447 -26.55 12.46 2.32
C GLU A 447 -25.93 13.85 2.21
N GLU A 448 -24.62 13.97 2.44
CA GLU A 448 -23.89 15.24 2.28
C GLU A 448 -23.91 15.80 0.85
N ASN A 449 -24.08 14.94 -0.14
CA ASN A 449 -24.11 15.34 -1.55
C ASN A 449 -25.56 15.40 -2.11
N ASP A 450 -26.58 15.35 -1.27
CA ASP A 450 -28.02 15.39 -1.66
C ASP A 450 -28.36 14.34 -2.75
N ALA A 451 -27.63 13.22 -2.78
CA ALA A 451 -27.89 12.14 -3.72
C ALA A 451 -29.00 11.21 -3.19
N GLN A 452 -29.87 10.75 -4.09
CA GLN A 452 -30.92 9.81 -3.72
C GLN A 452 -30.37 8.40 -3.52
N LEU A 453 -29.39 8.02 -4.34
CA LEU A 453 -28.77 6.70 -4.36
C LEU A 453 -27.25 6.83 -4.35
N ALA A 454 -26.54 5.79 -3.89
CA ALA A 454 -25.11 5.66 -4.10
C ALA A 454 -24.74 4.20 -4.37
N LEU A 455 -23.67 4.00 -5.16
CA LEU A 455 -23.13 2.68 -5.49
C LEU A 455 -21.63 2.74 -5.65
N THR A 456 -20.91 1.96 -4.84
CA THR A 456 -19.45 1.90 -4.87
C THR A 456 -18.97 0.45 -4.75
N PRO A 457 -17.78 0.10 -5.26
CA PRO A 457 -17.09 -1.10 -4.87
C PRO A 457 -16.78 -1.11 -3.37
N TYR A 458 -16.76 -2.29 -2.80
CA TYR A 458 -16.49 -2.45 -1.37
C TYR A 458 -15.02 -2.18 -1.01
N TYR A 459 -14.08 -2.45 -1.92
CA TYR A 459 -12.64 -2.34 -1.66
C TYR A 459 -12.12 -0.90 -1.42
N TYR A 460 -13.01 0.09 -1.45
CA TYR A 460 -12.68 1.44 -1.02
C TYR A 460 -12.76 1.65 0.49
N TYR A 461 -13.18 0.66 1.26
CA TYR A 461 -13.36 0.75 2.70
C TYR A 461 -12.40 -0.21 3.39
N THR A 462 -11.61 0.29 4.34
CA THR A 462 -10.42 -0.40 4.86
C THR A 462 -10.43 -0.65 6.35
N SER A 463 -11.37 -0.05 7.09
CA SER A 463 -11.40 -0.16 8.54
C SER A 463 -12.82 -0.09 9.10
N SER A 464 -13.02 -0.74 10.23
CA SER A 464 -14.16 -0.51 11.12
C SER A 464 -14.19 0.93 11.63
N ILE A 465 -15.37 1.42 12.00
CA ILE A 465 -15.58 2.63 12.76
C ILE A 465 -15.70 2.20 14.22
N TYR A 466 -14.72 2.52 15.06
CA TYR A 466 -14.76 2.16 16.48
C TYR A 466 -15.30 3.32 17.31
N LYS A 467 -16.09 3.01 18.31
CA LYS A 467 -16.63 3.98 19.25
C LYS A 467 -15.52 4.65 20.06
N GLY A 468 -15.56 5.97 20.18
CA GLY A 468 -14.62 6.76 20.97
C GLY A 468 -13.88 7.81 20.15
N GLU A 469 -12.82 8.35 20.73
CA GLU A 469 -12.00 9.38 20.08
C GLU A 469 -11.15 8.77 18.96
N CYS A 470 -11.17 9.41 17.79
CA CYS A 470 -10.40 9.05 16.62
C CYS A 470 -9.74 10.31 16.05
N THR A 471 -8.46 10.23 15.69
CA THR A 471 -7.76 11.36 15.07
C THR A 471 -8.20 11.54 13.62
N SER A 472 -8.08 12.75 13.06
CA SER A 472 -8.46 13.01 11.67
C SER A 472 -7.62 12.20 10.67
N SER A 473 -6.35 11.91 10.98
CA SER A 473 -5.51 11.00 10.16
C SER A 473 -6.11 9.60 10.10
N ARG A 474 -6.53 9.04 11.24
CA ARG A 474 -7.16 7.71 11.31
C ARG A 474 -8.54 7.67 10.66
N VAL A 475 -9.30 8.76 10.72
CA VAL A 475 -10.54 8.89 9.93
C VAL A 475 -10.24 8.69 8.44
N GLY A 476 -9.14 9.28 7.94
CA GLY A 476 -8.70 9.08 6.56
C GLY A 476 -8.24 7.67 6.22
N LEU A 477 -7.86 6.87 7.22
CA LEU A 477 -7.46 5.46 7.02
C LEU A 477 -8.64 4.50 6.91
N MET A 478 -9.88 4.95 7.20
CA MET A 478 -11.09 4.12 7.06
C MET A 478 -11.50 3.92 5.60
N THR A 479 -10.92 4.70 4.70
CA THR A 479 -11.11 4.58 3.24
C THR A 479 -9.76 4.37 2.57
N ALA A 480 -9.76 3.67 1.42
CA ALA A 480 -8.54 3.29 0.69
C ALA A 480 -7.86 4.52 0.06
N LYS A 481 -7.06 5.23 0.83
CA LYS A 481 -6.35 6.45 0.43
C LYS A 481 -5.49 6.26 -0.83
N ASN A 482 -4.86 5.10 -0.98
CA ASN A 482 -4.01 4.80 -2.16
C ASN A 482 -4.80 4.48 -3.43
N SER A 483 -6.07 4.22 -3.30
CA SER A 483 -7.01 3.95 -4.40
C SER A 483 -8.14 4.98 -4.38
N ASP A 484 -7.87 6.16 -3.81
CA ASP A 484 -8.89 7.18 -3.66
C ASP A 484 -9.47 7.59 -5.02
N THR A 485 -10.76 7.73 -5.06
CA THR A 485 -11.53 7.86 -6.28
C THR A 485 -12.35 9.14 -6.29
N PRO A 486 -12.37 9.89 -7.41
CA PRO A 486 -13.27 11.01 -7.57
C PRO A 486 -14.74 10.58 -7.42
N LEU A 487 -15.55 11.49 -6.90
CA LEU A 487 -17.00 11.32 -6.79
C LEU A 487 -17.71 11.97 -7.97
N TYR A 488 -18.74 11.28 -8.46
CA TYR A 488 -19.56 11.71 -9.58
C TYR A 488 -21.02 11.68 -9.20
N LEU A 489 -21.74 12.74 -9.53
CA LEU A 489 -23.19 12.78 -9.42
C LEU A 489 -23.81 12.65 -10.81
N VAL A 490 -24.79 11.74 -10.95
CA VAL A 490 -25.42 11.42 -12.23
C VAL A 490 -26.92 11.34 -12.04
N LYS A 491 -27.71 11.82 -13.03
CA LYS A 491 -29.15 11.58 -13.10
C LYS A 491 -29.44 10.53 -14.16
N ILE A 492 -30.02 9.43 -13.74
CA ILE A 492 -30.40 8.29 -14.59
C ILE A 492 -31.76 7.73 -14.17
N ASN A 493 -32.45 7.10 -15.10
CA ASN A 493 -33.72 6.45 -14.78
C ASN A 493 -33.53 5.09 -14.09
N GLY A 494 -34.57 4.55 -13.49
CA GLY A 494 -34.48 3.31 -12.72
C GLY A 494 -34.12 2.10 -13.56
N GLU A 495 -34.42 2.06 -14.86
CA GLU A 495 -33.95 1.02 -15.76
C GLU A 495 -32.43 1.04 -15.87
N GLN A 496 -31.83 2.22 -16.00
CA GLN A 496 -30.39 2.39 -16.06
C GLN A 496 -29.69 2.05 -14.73
N VAL A 497 -30.34 2.35 -13.59
CA VAL A 497 -29.85 1.91 -12.27
C VAL A 497 -29.85 0.38 -12.21
N TYR A 498 -30.93 -0.25 -12.66
CA TYR A 498 -31.04 -1.72 -12.68
C TYR A 498 -29.95 -2.35 -13.55
N GLU A 499 -29.76 -1.86 -14.78
CA GLU A 499 -28.71 -2.37 -15.67
C GLU A 499 -27.30 -2.07 -15.14
N LEU A 500 -27.08 -0.94 -14.45
CA LEU A 500 -25.80 -0.62 -13.81
C LEU A 500 -25.45 -1.65 -12.74
N VAL A 501 -26.36 -1.93 -11.81
CA VAL A 501 -26.13 -2.94 -10.75
C VAL A 501 -25.97 -4.33 -11.35
N LYS A 502 -26.80 -4.71 -12.31
CA LYS A 502 -26.73 -6.00 -13.00
C LYS A 502 -25.38 -6.18 -13.71
N LYS A 503 -24.92 -5.14 -14.42
CA LYS A 503 -23.65 -5.17 -15.12
C LYS A 503 -22.47 -5.15 -14.16
N TYR A 504 -22.55 -4.43 -13.05
CA TYR A 504 -21.56 -4.49 -11.98
C TYR A 504 -21.34 -5.93 -11.49
N LEU A 505 -22.43 -6.64 -11.17
CA LEU A 505 -22.37 -8.04 -10.72
C LEU A 505 -21.80 -8.99 -11.78
N THR A 506 -21.93 -8.67 -13.07
CA THR A 506 -21.45 -9.49 -14.19
C THR A 506 -20.01 -9.12 -14.57
N GLU A 507 -19.67 -7.83 -14.61
CA GLU A 507 -18.32 -7.37 -14.96
C GLU A 507 -17.32 -7.49 -13.82
N ALA A 508 -17.80 -7.60 -12.58
CA ALA A 508 -16.96 -7.97 -11.47
C ALA A 508 -16.22 -9.29 -11.73
N ASP A 509 -16.81 -10.21 -12.55
CA ASP A 509 -16.15 -11.45 -12.94
C ASP A 509 -14.99 -11.27 -13.95
N GLU A 510 -14.93 -10.15 -14.69
CA GLU A 510 -13.95 -10.01 -15.79
C GLU A 510 -12.87 -8.94 -15.55
N ASN A 511 -13.20 -7.85 -14.84
CA ASN A 511 -12.33 -6.67 -14.76
C ASN A 511 -12.03 -6.17 -13.35
N PHE A 512 -12.77 -6.59 -12.35
CA PHE A 512 -12.60 -6.18 -10.97
C PHE A 512 -12.36 -7.39 -10.08
N TYR A 513 -11.24 -7.49 -9.52
CA TYR A 513 -10.73 -8.10 -8.31
C TYR A 513 -11.69 -9.01 -7.54
N VAL A 514 -12.55 -9.71 -8.24
CA VAL A 514 -13.42 -10.69 -7.63
C VAL A 514 -12.60 -11.89 -7.31
N THR A 515 -12.24 -11.96 -6.07
CA THR A 515 -11.55 -13.12 -5.57
C THR A 515 -12.48 -14.05 -4.83
N THR A 516 -13.68 -13.59 -4.56
CA THR A 516 -14.61 -14.33 -3.73
C THR A 516 -16.03 -14.25 -4.24
N LYS A 517 -16.81 -15.25 -3.94
CA LYS A 517 -18.27 -15.31 -4.10
C LYS A 517 -19.03 -14.11 -3.48
N TYR A 518 -18.31 -13.14 -2.87
CA TYR A 518 -18.84 -12.18 -1.91
C TYR A 518 -18.62 -10.72 -2.27
N GLU A 519 -18.06 -10.40 -3.44
CA GLU A 519 -17.88 -9.00 -3.84
C GLU A 519 -19.15 -8.35 -4.34
N LEU A 520 -20.05 -8.16 -3.42
CA LEU A 520 -21.22 -7.34 -3.64
C LEU A 520 -20.86 -5.86 -3.48
N PRO A 521 -21.41 -4.96 -4.30
CA PRO A 521 -21.17 -3.53 -4.13
C PRO A 521 -21.67 -3.05 -2.78
N ILE A 522 -21.18 -1.92 -2.31
CA ILE A 522 -21.80 -1.13 -1.26
C ILE A 522 -22.81 -0.20 -1.92
N ALA A 523 -24.01 -0.16 -1.39
CA ALA A 523 -25.07 0.71 -1.88
C ALA A 523 -25.70 1.51 -0.73
N SER A 524 -26.30 2.64 -1.05
CA SER A 524 -27.08 3.44 -0.13
C SER A 524 -28.28 4.07 -0.84
N GLY A 525 -29.40 4.22 -0.14
CA GLY A 525 -30.65 4.71 -0.67
C GLY A 525 -31.44 3.66 -1.49
N MET A 526 -30.91 2.45 -1.63
CA MET A 526 -31.57 1.33 -2.31
C MET A 526 -31.18 -0.01 -1.69
N LYS A 527 -32.04 -1.02 -1.84
CA LYS A 527 -31.75 -2.39 -1.46
C LYS A 527 -31.64 -3.27 -2.71
N ILE A 528 -30.52 -3.94 -2.84
CA ILE A 528 -30.19 -4.84 -3.95
C ILE A 528 -30.52 -6.27 -3.52
N ILE A 529 -31.36 -6.96 -4.27
CA ILE A 529 -31.75 -8.34 -4.03
C ILE A 529 -31.07 -9.23 -5.06
N VAL A 530 -30.23 -10.14 -4.60
CA VAL A 530 -29.47 -11.05 -5.47
C VAL A 530 -29.76 -12.52 -5.16
N LYS A 531 -29.48 -13.38 -6.14
CA LYS A 531 -29.46 -14.84 -5.97
C LYS A 531 -28.05 -15.36 -6.12
N ASN A 532 -27.69 -16.31 -5.27
CA ASN A 532 -26.45 -17.05 -5.42
C ASN A 532 -26.42 -17.84 -6.72
N LYS A 533 -25.26 -17.84 -7.37
CA LYS A 533 -24.90 -18.70 -8.50
C LYS A 533 -23.63 -19.47 -8.16
N GLU A 534 -23.33 -20.48 -8.94
CA GLU A 534 -22.10 -21.28 -8.80
C GLU A 534 -20.83 -20.40 -8.84
N ASN A 535 -20.84 -19.31 -9.63
CA ASN A 535 -19.75 -18.36 -9.78
C ASN A 535 -20.25 -16.92 -9.56
N GLY A 536 -20.67 -16.56 -8.33
CA GLY A 536 -21.04 -15.19 -7.99
C GLY A 536 -22.55 -14.97 -7.80
N PHE A 537 -23.05 -13.82 -8.23
CA PHE A 537 -24.43 -13.39 -7.96
C PHE A 537 -25.18 -13.00 -9.24
N SER A 538 -26.50 -13.13 -9.22
CA SER A 538 -27.37 -12.53 -10.21
C SER A 538 -28.36 -11.57 -9.57
N LEU A 539 -28.49 -10.39 -10.17
CA LEU A 539 -29.51 -9.44 -9.74
C LEU A 539 -30.91 -10.03 -9.92
N LYS A 540 -31.71 -9.99 -8.87
CA LYS A 540 -33.13 -10.34 -8.90
C LYS A 540 -33.99 -9.10 -8.98
N ASP A 541 -33.77 -8.16 -8.06
CA ASP A 541 -34.53 -6.92 -7.99
C ASP A 541 -33.77 -5.81 -7.26
N ILE A 542 -34.27 -4.59 -7.38
CA ILE A 542 -33.84 -3.44 -6.58
C ILE A 542 -35.10 -2.81 -5.98
N THR A 543 -35.04 -2.50 -4.68
CA THR A 543 -36.12 -1.77 -4.00
C THR A 543 -35.61 -0.46 -3.41
N ILE A 544 -36.50 0.54 -3.39
CA ILE A 544 -36.29 1.85 -2.77
C ILE A 544 -37.48 2.09 -1.85
N ASN A 545 -37.24 2.31 -0.55
CA ASN A 545 -38.29 2.39 0.46
C ASN A 545 -39.27 1.20 0.40
N ASP A 546 -38.75 -0.02 0.35
CA ASP A 546 -39.49 -1.28 0.26
C ASP A 546 -40.37 -1.46 -0.96
N LYS A 547 -40.23 -0.60 -1.96
CA LYS A 547 -40.96 -0.69 -3.24
C LYS A 547 -39.97 -0.98 -4.35
N LYS A 548 -40.40 -1.82 -5.30
CA LYS A 548 -39.62 -2.06 -6.51
C LYS A 548 -39.25 -0.75 -7.19
N ILE A 549 -38.01 -0.64 -7.67
CA ILE A 549 -37.53 0.55 -8.35
C ILE A 549 -38.45 0.89 -9.54
N ASP A 550 -38.86 2.15 -9.64
CA ASP A 550 -39.63 2.66 -10.77
C ASP A 550 -38.67 2.90 -11.95
N THR A 551 -38.81 2.09 -12.99
CA THR A 551 -37.92 2.10 -14.15
C THR A 551 -37.92 3.40 -14.93
N GLU A 552 -39.03 4.14 -14.91
CA GLU A 552 -39.19 5.39 -15.67
C GLU A 552 -38.76 6.63 -14.87
N LYS A 553 -38.72 6.52 -13.54
CA LYS A 553 -38.38 7.64 -12.67
C LYS A 553 -36.87 7.92 -12.73
N GLU A 554 -36.51 9.20 -12.79
CA GLU A 554 -35.11 9.63 -12.63
C GLU A 554 -34.68 9.64 -11.16
N TYR A 555 -33.46 9.22 -10.95
CA TYR A 555 -32.77 9.22 -9.66
C TYR A 555 -31.41 9.89 -9.79
N SER A 556 -31.03 10.70 -8.81
CA SER A 556 -29.64 11.13 -8.63
C SER A 556 -28.85 10.03 -7.94
N ILE A 557 -27.75 9.60 -8.53
CA ILE A 557 -26.89 8.55 -7.99
C ILE A 557 -25.45 9.02 -7.89
N LEU A 558 -24.84 8.76 -6.73
CA LEU A 558 -23.42 9.00 -6.45
C LEU A 558 -22.61 7.76 -6.88
N LEU A 559 -21.56 8.00 -7.66
CA LEU A 559 -20.71 6.96 -8.24
C LEU A 559 -19.23 7.28 -8.02
N THR A 560 -18.42 6.25 -8.09
CA THR A 560 -16.94 6.31 -8.17
C THR A 560 -16.48 6.03 -9.60
N ASP A 561 -15.18 6.14 -9.89
CA ASP A 561 -14.63 5.89 -11.23
C ASP A 561 -15.01 4.52 -11.79
N THR A 562 -14.98 3.48 -10.97
CA THR A 562 -15.36 2.12 -11.35
C THR A 562 -16.81 2.06 -11.81
N THR A 563 -17.73 2.50 -10.97
CA THR A 563 -19.17 2.45 -11.27
C THR A 563 -19.54 3.40 -12.40
N LYS A 564 -18.87 4.56 -12.51
CA LYS A 564 -18.98 5.47 -13.65
C LYS A 564 -18.57 4.78 -14.96
N SER A 565 -17.45 4.07 -14.95
CA SER A 565 -16.94 3.37 -16.14
C SER A 565 -17.90 2.30 -16.62
N ILE A 566 -18.53 1.55 -15.70
CA ILE A 566 -19.59 0.60 -16.02
C ILE A 566 -20.81 1.30 -16.62
N LEU A 567 -21.24 2.42 -16.03
CA LEU A 567 -22.36 3.20 -16.55
C LEU A 567 -22.09 3.72 -17.97
N LYS A 568 -20.86 4.16 -18.27
CA LYS A 568 -20.47 4.60 -19.62
C LYS A 568 -20.56 3.51 -20.68
N LYS A 569 -20.32 2.25 -20.30
CA LYS A 569 -20.52 1.11 -21.21
C LYS A 569 -22.00 0.85 -21.52
N ILE A 570 -22.91 1.17 -20.58
CA ILE A 570 -24.36 1.04 -20.76
C ILE A 570 -24.92 2.24 -21.53
N ASN A 571 -24.53 3.43 -21.14
CA ASN A 571 -24.96 4.68 -21.75
C ASN A 571 -23.75 5.61 -22.03
N PRO A 572 -23.06 5.47 -23.20
CA PRO A 572 -21.89 6.28 -23.55
C PRO A 572 -22.16 7.80 -23.58
N LYS A 573 -23.41 8.20 -23.80
CA LYS A 573 -23.82 9.61 -23.89
C LYS A 573 -24.32 10.18 -22.56
N CYS A 574 -24.35 9.39 -21.50
CA CYS A 574 -24.78 9.87 -20.19
C CYS A 574 -23.94 11.07 -19.74
N ALA A 575 -24.60 12.17 -19.39
CA ALA A 575 -23.93 13.29 -18.76
C ALA A 575 -23.55 12.91 -17.33
N ILE A 576 -22.28 13.04 -17.00
CA ILE A 576 -21.72 12.71 -15.69
C ILE A 576 -20.99 13.94 -15.19
N GLU A 577 -21.36 14.41 -14.01
CA GLU A 577 -20.74 15.56 -13.36
C GLU A 577 -19.81 15.07 -12.25
N GLN A 578 -18.54 15.49 -12.31
CA GLN A 578 -17.62 15.30 -11.21
C GLN A 578 -17.89 16.34 -10.14
N ILE A 579 -17.88 15.94 -8.88
CA ILE A 579 -18.13 16.85 -7.75
C ILE A 579 -16.84 17.61 -7.43
N GLY A 580 -16.52 18.62 -8.21
CA GLY A 580 -15.29 19.39 -8.07
C GLY A 580 -14.06 18.46 -8.04
N ASP A 581 -13.13 18.72 -7.12
CA ASP A 581 -11.97 17.84 -6.84
C ASP A 581 -12.23 16.88 -5.67
N THR A 582 -13.51 16.63 -5.33
CA THR A 582 -13.90 15.80 -4.19
C THR A 582 -13.69 14.32 -4.51
N THR A 583 -13.00 13.64 -3.62
CA THR A 583 -12.79 12.19 -3.64
C THR A 583 -13.61 11.53 -2.53
N LEU A 584 -13.72 10.19 -2.57
CA LEU A 584 -14.42 9.43 -1.53
C LEU A 584 -13.81 9.70 -0.14
N SER A 585 -12.48 9.63 -0.04
CA SER A 585 -11.77 9.87 1.23
C SER A 585 -11.90 11.32 1.69
N SER A 586 -11.76 12.30 0.79
CA SER A 586 -11.87 13.71 1.17
C SER A 586 -13.29 14.08 1.62
N ALA A 587 -14.33 13.51 0.99
CA ALA A 587 -15.72 13.71 1.41
C ALA A 587 -15.96 13.14 2.82
N TRP A 588 -15.46 11.93 3.08
CA TRP A 588 -15.58 11.31 4.40
C TRP A 588 -14.86 12.11 5.49
N ILE A 589 -13.61 12.50 5.25
CA ILE A 589 -12.83 13.32 6.20
C ILE A 589 -13.56 14.66 6.46
N ALA A 590 -14.08 15.31 5.42
CA ALA A 590 -14.78 16.58 5.54
C ALA A 590 -16.06 16.45 6.39
N ALA A 591 -16.87 15.41 6.16
CA ALA A 591 -18.08 15.16 6.95
C ALA A 591 -17.74 14.99 8.43
N MET A 592 -16.75 14.18 8.74
CA MET A 592 -16.33 13.93 10.12
C MET A 592 -15.68 15.16 10.78
N SER A 593 -14.89 15.92 10.04
CA SER A 593 -14.24 17.15 10.53
C SER A 593 -15.24 18.27 10.85
N ASN A 594 -16.41 18.24 10.21
CA ASN A 594 -17.51 19.16 10.49
C ASN A 594 -18.32 18.78 11.75
N GLY A 595 -17.91 17.74 12.48
CA GLY A 595 -18.55 17.28 13.72
C GLY A 595 -19.80 16.43 13.50
N GLN A 596 -20.00 15.92 12.31
CA GLN A 596 -21.07 14.97 12.04
C GLN A 596 -20.79 13.61 12.66
N GLN A 597 -21.85 12.85 12.95
CA GLN A 597 -21.75 11.45 13.27
C GLN A 597 -21.99 10.63 12.00
N PRO A 598 -21.35 9.47 11.87
CA PRO A 598 -21.66 8.53 10.79
C PRO A 598 -23.16 8.21 10.76
N SER A 599 -23.75 8.23 9.58
CA SER A 599 -25.14 7.79 9.39
C SER A 599 -25.29 6.33 9.78
N ALA A 600 -26.46 5.92 10.24
CA ALA A 600 -26.71 4.51 10.52
C ALA A 600 -26.54 3.67 9.24
N PRO A 601 -25.93 2.48 9.31
CA PRO A 601 -25.80 1.60 8.15
C PRO A 601 -27.17 1.17 7.63
N GLU A 602 -27.31 1.09 6.32
CA GLU A 602 -28.53 0.65 5.65
C GLU A 602 -28.49 -0.86 5.37
N ASP A 603 -29.64 -1.55 5.48
CA ASP A 603 -29.79 -2.94 5.01
C ASP A 603 -29.95 -2.94 3.47
N TYR A 604 -28.83 -2.71 2.76
CA TYR A 604 -28.81 -2.46 1.33
C TYR A 604 -28.65 -3.72 0.47
N ILE A 605 -28.47 -4.90 1.07
CA ILE A 605 -28.26 -6.14 0.32
C ILE A 605 -29.05 -7.29 0.89
N GLU A 606 -29.67 -8.07 0.01
CA GLU A 606 -30.37 -9.30 0.37
C GLU A 606 -29.94 -10.44 -0.57
N VAL A 607 -29.42 -11.51 0.01
CA VAL A 607 -29.01 -12.71 -0.73
C VAL A 607 -30.08 -13.78 -0.55
N GLU A 608 -30.84 -14.06 -1.60
CA GLU A 608 -31.78 -15.18 -1.62
C GLU A 608 -31.04 -16.51 -1.84
N LYS A 609 -31.47 -17.53 -1.09
CA LYS A 609 -30.92 -18.88 -1.18
C LYS A 609 -31.28 -19.58 -2.50
#